data_1d039067045a316674de89d5b427d9c1
#
_entry.id   1d039067045a316674de89d5b427d9c1
#
_cell.length_a   1.000
_cell.length_b   1.000
_cell.length_c   1.000
_cell.angle_alpha   90.00
_cell.angle_beta   90.00
_cell.angle_gamma   90.00
#
_symmetry.space_group_name_H-M   'P 1'
#
loop_
_entity.id
_entity.type
_entity.pdbx_description
1 polymer ?
#
loop_
_entity_poly.entity_id
_entity_poly.type
_entity_poly.pdbx_seq_one_letter_code
_entity_poly.pdbx_strand_id
1 'polypeptide(L)'
;MLGWELPPHNSGGLGVACLNMARALSRQGADIDFVVPYKAEHPEINFMHVVSATKLDPIYRYGGGSYESLHILEKIIPTFDSDKLVSIRDIQKSYCEFVEKYLKDFKPEVVHAHDWLTYEAGMLAKKEYHIPLIAHVHATEYDRAGMHTGNPLIHEIEHEGLMMADEIIAVSESTKRIIHEKYHIPLSKINVVYNSLDENYEKDDYHFNKNIYGYLTSLKQKGWSVISTVGRFTIQKGLTNLMHAAALAVSKNPKLMFVFAGDGEERNELIKLAADLGISKNVIFTGFIRGKKIRDIYSISDIFVMSSISEPFGLTALEAAHHGDALILTRQSGVSEVIWSAMTYDFWDREKLADEILAIVENPALRQSLQDNVREEYHKISWDKVAKKCLRIYNKTIKHKKY
;
A
#
# COMPACT_ATOMS: atom_id res chain seq x y z
N MET A 1 -13.29 -11.39 -8.48
CA MET A 1 -12.63 -10.54 -7.48
C MET A 1 -13.38 -9.20 -7.42
N LEU A 2 -13.57 -8.66 -6.23
CA LEU A 2 -14.20 -7.35 -6.02
C LEU A 2 -13.12 -6.37 -5.60
N GLY A 3 -12.84 -5.36 -6.43
CA GLY A 3 -11.81 -4.37 -6.19
C GLY A 3 -12.32 -2.95 -6.33
N TRP A 4 -11.55 -2.00 -5.80
CA TRP A 4 -11.86 -0.58 -5.86
C TRP A 4 -10.89 0.21 -6.72
N GLU A 5 -9.67 -0.26 -6.79
CA GLU A 5 -8.54 0.36 -7.48
C GLU A 5 -7.90 -0.63 -8.45
N LEU A 6 -7.52 -0.15 -9.64
CA LEU A 6 -6.77 -0.93 -10.61
C LEU A 6 -5.93 0.00 -11.51
N PRO A 7 -4.61 -0.20 -11.63
CA PRO A 7 -3.78 0.54 -12.56
C PRO A 7 -4.27 0.43 -14.03
N PRO A 8 -4.06 1.45 -14.86
CA PRO A 8 -3.34 2.71 -14.60
C PRO A 8 -4.21 3.79 -13.94
N HIS A 9 -5.52 3.54 -13.76
CA HIS A 9 -6.48 4.57 -13.37
C HIS A 9 -6.45 4.87 -11.88
N ASN A 10 -6.04 3.92 -11.07
CA ASN A 10 -5.82 4.11 -9.64
C ASN A 10 -4.56 3.35 -9.23
N SER A 11 -3.53 4.07 -8.79
CA SER A 11 -2.18 3.54 -8.59
C SER A 11 -1.73 3.57 -7.13
N GLY A 12 -2.67 3.43 -6.20
CA GLY A 12 -2.37 3.16 -4.80
C GLY A 12 -1.77 1.77 -4.61
N GLY A 13 -1.16 1.53 -3.46
CA GLY A 13 -0.58 0.22 -3.13
C GLY A 13 -1.60 -0.94 -3.25
N LEU A 14 -2.87 -0.68 -2.93
CA LEU A 14 -3.97 -1.63 -3.08
C LEU A 14 -4.15 -2.07 -4.54
N GLY A 15 -4.29 -1.11 -5.46
CA GLY A 15 -4.49 -1.40 -6.88
C GLY A 15 -3.33 -2.17 -7.49
N VAL A 16 -2.09 -1.80 -7.14
CA VAL A 16 -0.87 -2.51 -7.58
C VAL A 16 -0.85 -3.94 -7.04
N ALA A 17 -1.17 -4.15 -5.76
CA ALA A 17 -1.23 -5.47 -5.15
C ALA A 17 -2.32 -6.35 -5.81
N CYS A 18 -3.54 -5.80 -6.02
CA CYS A 18 -4.64 -6.50 -6.68
C CYS A 18 -4.28 -6.93 -8.11
N LEU A 19 -3.68 -6.03 -8.91
CA LEU A 19 -3.27 -6.30 -10.28
C LEU A 19 -2.26 -7.45 -10.36
N ASN A 20 -1.21 -7.39 -9.55
CA ASN A 20 -0.14 -8.40 -9.57
C ASN A 20 -0.61 -9.75 -9.01
N MET A 21 -1.45 -9.71 -7.98
CA MET A 21 -2.09 -10.92 -7.44
C MET A 21 -2.97 -11.59 -8.49
N ALA A 22 -3.85 -10.84 -9.18
CA ALA A 22 -4.72 -11.37 -10.21
C ALA A 22 -3.90 -11.96 -11.38
N ARG A 23 -2.83 -11.26 -11.81
CA ARG A 23 -1.91 -11.78 -12.83
C ARG A 23 -1.28 -13.11 -12.43
N ALA A 24 -0.81 -13.22 -11.20
CA ALA A 24 -0.20 -14.44 -10.70
C ALA A 24 -1.20 -15.59 -10.50
N LEU A 25 -2.42 -15.29 -10.06
CA LEU A 25 -3.52 -16.25 -9.97
C LEU A 25 -3.92 -16.77 -11.34
N SER A 26 -4.06 -15.91 -12.34
CA SER A 26 -4.37 -16.30 -13.71
C SER A 26 -3.29 -17.22 -14.29
N ARG A 27 -2.01 -16.94 -14.08
CA ARG A 27 -0.90 -17.85 -14.49
C ARG A 27 -0.97 -19.22 -13.81
N GLN A 28 -1.63 -19.33 -12.67
CA GLN A 28 -1.88 -20.61 -11.97
C GLN A 28 -3.20 -21.26 -12.39
N GLY A 29 -3.87 -20.73 -13.45
CA GLY A 29 -5.08 -21.28 -14.03
C GLY A 29 -6.40 -20.77 -13.42
N ALA A 30 -6.40 -19.71 -12.63
CA ALA A 30 -7.62 -19.07 -12.19
C ALA A 30 -8.21 -18.24 -13.33
N ASP A 31 -9.52 -18.41 -13.58
CA ASP A 31 -10.31 -17.51 -14.42
C ASP A 31 -10.89 -16.40 -13.56
N ILE A 32 -10.67 -15.14 -13.96
CA ILE A 32 -10.90 -13.99 -13.06
C ILE A 32 -11.73 -12.92 -13.74
N ASP A 33 -12.90 -12.65 -13.18
CA ASP A 33 -13.62 -11.40 -13.39
C ASP A 33 -13.27 -10.42 -12.25
N PHE A 34 -12.70 -9.28 -12.58
CA PHE A 34 -12.31 -8.24 -11.65
C PHE A 34 -13.26 -7.04 -11.76
N VAL A 35 -14.14 -6.88 -10.79
CA VAL A 35 -15.15 -5.82 -10.79
C VAL A 35 -14.59 -4.55 -10.16
N VAL A 36 -14.72 -3.41 -10.87
CA VAL A 36 -14.31 -2.08 -10.40
C VAL A 36 -15.50 -1.10 -10.40
N PRO A 37 -15.53 -0.07 -9.52
CA PRO A 37 -16.67 0.85 -9.40
C PRO A 37 -16.69 1.97 -10.46
N TYR A 38 -15.80 1.95 -11.43
CA TYR A 38 -15.69 3.01 -12.45
C TYR A 38 -15.61 2.43 -13.85
N LYS A 39 -15.87 3.25 -14.86
CA LYS A 39 -15.71 2.88 -16.27
C LYS A 39 -14.34 3.34 -16.77
N ALA A 40 -13.49 2.40 -17.12
CA ALA A 40 -12.20 2.67 -17.73
C ALA A 40 -11.77 1.50 -18.62
N GLU A 41 -10.99 1.81 -19.65
CA GLU A 41 -10.34 0.81 -20.47
C GLU A 41 -9.02 0.38 -19.86
N HIS A 42 -8.76 -0.92 -19.92
CA HIS A 42 -7.52 -1.53 -19.41
C HIS A 42 -6.86 -2.35 -20.54
N PRO A 43 -6.36 -1.70 -21.60
CA PRO A 43 -5.88 -2.41 -22.81
C PRO A 43 -4.68 -3.32 -22.56
N GLU A 44 -3.92 -3.07 -21.49
CA GLU A 44 -2.74 -3.87 -21.13
C GLU A 44 -3.09 -5.11 -20.29
N ILE A 45 -4.36 -5.23 -19.87
CA ILE A 45 -4.81 -6.35 -19.04
C ILE A 45 -5.48 -7.40 -19.93
N ASN A 46 -4.77 -8.48 -20.20
CA ASN A 46 -5.23 -9.60 -21.06
C ASN A 46 -5.32 -10.94 -20.31
N PHE A 47 -5.05 -10.95 -19.01
CA PHE A 47 -5.03 -12.14 -18.17
C PHE A 47 -6.25 -12.26 -17.24
N MET A 48 -7.14 -11.29 -17.26
CA MET A 48 -8.43 -11.31 -16.56
C MET A 48 -9.44 -10.43 -17.28
N HIS A 49 -10.72 -10.64 -17.01
CA HIS A 49 -11.79 -9.80 -17.51
C HIS A 49 -12.06 -8.67 -16.48
N VAL A 50 -11.88 -7.41 -16.89
CA VAL A 50 -12.19 -6.24 -16.06
C VAL A 50 -13.61 -5.79 -16.33
N VAL A 51 -14.42 -5.77 -15.27
CA VAL A 51 -15.86 -5.46 -15.30
C VAL A 51 -16.12 -4.12 -14.63
N SER A 52 -16.70 -3.16 -15.35
CA SER A 52 -17.06 -1.84 -14.85
C SER A 52 -18.46 -1.85 -14.25
N ALA A 53 -18.60 -1.63 -12.94
CA ALA A 53 -19.88 -1.63 -12.24
C ALA A 53 -20.71 -0.35 -12.47
N THR A 54 -20.08 0.76 -12.79
CA THR A 54 -20.74 2.05 -12.97
C THR A 54 -20.21 2.78 -14.22
N LYS A 55 -20.86 3.89 -14.57
CA LYS A 55 -20.40 4.79 -15.63
C LYS A 55 -19.57 5.97 -15.07
N LEU A 56 -19.10 5.89 -13.84
CA LEU A 56 -18.30 6.93 -13.22
C LEU A 56 -16.92 7.02 -13.83
N ASP A 57 -16.36 8.23 -13.89
CA ASP A 57 -14.94 8.45 -14.20
C ASP A 57 -14.06 7.79 -13.14
N PRO A 58 -12.82 7.39 -13.49
CA PRO A 58 -11.89 6.88 -12.48
C PRO A 58 -11.71 7.85 -11.32
N ILE A 59 -11.98 7.36 -10.12
CA ILE A 59 -12.10 8.15 -8.87
C ILE A 59 -10.78 8.85 -8.47
N TYR A 60 -9.64 8.41 -8.99
CA TYR A 60 -8.34 8.98 -8.65
C TYR A 60 -8.20 10.49 -8.88
N ARG A 61 -9.00 11.08 -9.78
CA ARG A 61 -9.00 12.54 -10.00
C ARG A 61 -9.52 13.31 -8.81
N TYR A 62 -10.31 12.66 -7.95
CA TYR A 62 -11.04 13.30 -6.87
C TYR A 62 -10.66 12.75 -5.49
N GLY A 63 -9.67 11.88 -5.43
CA GLY A 63 -9.15 11.38 -4.19
C GLY A 63 -10.09 10.41 -3.46
N GLY A 64 -10.75 9.50 -4.15
CA GLY A 64 -11.69 8.53 -3.57
C GLY A 64 -11.13 7.11 -3.38
N GLY A 65 -9.84 6.97 -3.12
CA GLY A 65 -9.22 5.66 -2.88
C GLY A 65 -9.48 5.11 -1.48
N SER A 66 -9.36 3.79 -1.32
CA SER A 66 -9.62 3.08 -0.06
C SER A 66 -8.71 3.49 1.12
N TYR A 67 -7.61 4.17 0.82
CA TYR A 67 -6.62 4.64 1.80
C TYR A 67 -6.73 6.13 2.14
N GLU A 68 -7.80 6.81 1.71
CA GLU A 68 -7.95 8.21 2.06
C GLU A 68 -8.44 8.41 3.50
N SER A 69 -8.19 9.64 3.99
CA SER A 69 -8.34 10.05 5.38
C SER A 69 -9.76 9.92 5.96
N LEU A 70 -9.88 10.21 7.25
CA LEU A 70 -11.08 10.24 8.09
C LEU A 70 -12.34 10.86 7.44
N HIS A 71 -12.20 11.73 6.43
CA HIS A 71 -13.28 12.44 5.75
C HIS A 71 -13.71 11.81 4.42
N ILE A 72 -13.28 10.57 4.10
CA ILE A 72 -13.61 9.95 2.81
C ILE A 72 -15.13 9.84 2.57
N LEU A 73 -15.91 9.63 3.61
CA LEU A 73 -17.37 9.51 3.51
C LEU A 73 -18.05 10.84 3.22
N GLU A 74 -17.41 11.96 3.51
CA GLU A 74 -17.91 13.31 3.26
C GLU A 74 -17.57 13.80 1.85
N LYS A 75 -16.66 13.10 1.14
CA LYS A 75 -16.27 13.47 -0.22
C LYS A 75 -17.42 13.26 -1.20
N ILE A 76 -17.63 14.27 -2.00
CA ILE A 76 -18.62 14.29 -3.08
C ILE A 76 -17.87 14.29 -4.42
N ILE A 77 -18.21 13.33 -5.28
CA ILE A 77 -17.49 13.06 -6.54
C ILE A 77 -18.42 13.42 -7.71
N PRO A 78 -18.00 14.24 -8.69
CA PRO A 78 -18.81 14.51 -9.87
C PRO A 78 -18.94 13.29 -10.76
N THR A 79 -20.12 13.13 -11.37
CA THR A 79 -20.40 12.04 -12.32
C THR A 79 -20.08 12.47 -13.76
N PHE A 80 -19.79 11.51 -14.62
CA PHE A 80 -19.39 11.77 -16.02
C PHE A 80 -20.48 12.39 -16.90
N ASP A 81 -21.76 12.02 -16.66
CA ASP A 81 -22.91 12.39 -17.50
C ASP A 81 -23.80 13.51 -16.91
N SER A 82 -23.47 14.04 -15.76
CA SER A 82 -24.25 15.08 -15.10
C SER A 82 -23.44 15.79 -14.02
N ASP A 83 -23.76 17.06 -13.78
CA ASP A 83 -23.24 17.82 -12.62
C ASP A 83 -23.73 17.26 -11.26
N LYS A 84 -24.24 16.05 -11.25
CA LYS A 84 -24.61 15.36 -10.00
C LYS A 84 -23.37 14.93 -9.23
N LEU A 85 -23.33 15.36 -8.00
CA LEU A 85 -22.33 14.97 -7.02
C LEU A 85 -22.81 13.69 -6.33
N VAL A 86 -21.94 12.69 -6.20
CA VAL A 86 -22.24 11.41 -5.52
C VAL A 86 -21.26 11.19 -4.37
N SER A 87 -21.76 10.64 -3.28
CA SER A 87 -20.91 10.24 -2.16
C SER A 87 -20.25 8.88 -2.42
N ILE A 88 -19.21 8.56 -1.67
CA ILE A 88 -18.61 7.21 -1.68
C ILE A 88 -19.66 6.14 -1.34
N ARG A 89 -20.60 6.44 -0.43
CA ARG A 89 -21.69 5.52 -0.06
C ARG A 89 -22.67 5.28 -1.22
N ASP A 90 -22.98 6.28 -2.03
CA ASP A 90 -23.81 6.10 -3.22
C ASP A 90 -23.10 5.22 -4.25
N ILE A 91 -21.77 5.37 -4.40
CA ILE A 91 -20.98 4.52 -5.28
C ILE A 91 -20.97 3.08 -4.76
N GLN A 92 -20.75 2.85 -3.45
CA GLN A 92 -20.81 1.51 -2.85
C GLN A 92 -22.18 0.85 -3.07
N LYS A 93 -23.28 1.60 -2.87
CA LYS A 93 -24.64 1.10 -3.11
C LYS A 93 -24.82 0.69 -4.57
N SER A 94 -24.45 1.54 -5.53
CA SER A 94 -24.52 1.24 -6.95
C SER A 94 -23.63 0.05 -7.34
N TYR A 95 -22.48 -0.08 -6.69
CA TYR A 95 -21.58 -1.22 -6.85
C TYR A 95 -22.23 -2.52 -6.37
N CYS A 96 -22.88 -2.53 -5.20
CA CYS A 96 -23.62 -3.68 -4.69
C CYS A 96 -24.78 -4.08 -5.61
N GLU A 97 -25.58 -3.10 -6.08
CA GLU A 97 -26.68 -3.33 -7.01
C GLU A 97 -26.21 -3.93 -8.35
N PHE A 98 -25.04 -3.49 -8.83
CA PHE A 98 -24.43 -4.07 -10.02
C PHE A 98 -23.97 -5.51 -9.78
N VAL A 99 -23.24 -5.77 -8.69
CA VAL A 99 -22.74 -7.12 -8.34
C VAL A 99 -23.93 -8.08 -8.18
N GLU A 100 -25.02 -7.65 -7.56
CA GLU A 100 -26.24 -8.45 -7.44
C GLU A 100 -26.80 -8.87 -8.80
N LYS A 101 -26.90 -7.92 -9.75
CA LYS A 101 -27.36 -8.20 -11.11
C LYS A 101 -26.40 -9.12 -11.85
N TYR A 102 -25.11 -8.87 -11.70
CA TYR A 102 -24.06 -9.65 -12.36
C TYR A 102 -24.07 -11.12 -11.93
N LEU A 103 -24.29 -11.39 -10.65
CA LEU A 103 -24.32 -12.73 -10.08
C LEU A 103 -25.57 -13.54 -10.46
N LYS A 104 -26.60 -12.93 -11.07
CA LYS A 104 -27.75 -13.66 -11.62
C LYS A 104 -27.34 -14.54 -12.82
N ASP A 105 -26.43 -14.00 -13.65
CA ASP A 105 -25.99 -14.64 -14.88
C ASP A 105 -24.62 -15.31 -14.72
N PHE A 106 -23.80 -14.85 -13.78
CA PHE A 106 -22.44 -15.34 -13.52
C PHE A 106 -22.31 -15.91 -12.10
N LYS A 107 -21.93 -17.19 -11.98
CA LYS A 107 -21.77 -17.87 -10.69
C LYS A 107 -20.32 -18.29 -10.46
N PRO A 108 -19.51 -17.44 -9.85
CA PRO A 108 -18.14 -17.79 -9.51
C PRO A 108 -18.08 -18.84 -8.41
N GLU A 109 -17.00 -19.61 -8.35
CA GLU A 109 -16.77 -20.59 -7.28
C GLU A 109 -16.44 -19.92 -5.94
N VAL A 110 -15.85 -18.71 -5.98
CA VAL A 110 -15.46 -17.91 -4.80
C VAL A 110 -15.52 -16.43 -5.13
N VAL A 111 -15.94 -15.62 -4.17
CA VAL A 111 -15.78 -14.16 -4.20
C VAL A 111 -14.65 -13.76 -3.31
N HIS A 112 -13.71 -12.98 -3.85
CA HIS A 112 -12.58 -12.40 -3.14
C HIS A 112 -12.73 -10.88 -3.11
N ALA A 113 -13.06 -10.32 -1.95
CA ALA A 113 -13.32 -8.91 -1.74
C ALA A 113 -12.11 -8.21 -1.09
N HIS A 114 -11.70 -7.08 -1.67
CA HIS A 114 -10.51 -6.34 -1.24
C HIS A 114 -10.89 -5.06 -0.49
N ASP A 115 -10.62 -5.02 0.81
CA ASP A 115 -10.89 -3.96 1.75
C ASP A 115 -12.37 -3.56 1.89
N TRP A 116 -12.66 -2.72 2.86
CA TRP A 116 -14.00 -2.34 3.32
C TRP A 116 -14.95 -1.82 2.23
N LEU A 117 -14.40 -1.15 1.20
CA LEU A 117 -15.20 -0.61 0.11
C LEU A 117 -15.93 -1.68 -0.72
N THR A 118 -15.45 -2.92 -0.66
CA THR A 118 -16.01 -4.05 -1.44
C THR A 118 -16.70 -5.11 -0.56
N TYR A 119 -16.60 -5.00 0.75
CA TYR A 119 -17.13 -6.03 1.66
C TYR A 119 -18.63 -6.17 1.59
N GLU A 120 -19.39 -5.07 1.49
CA GLU A 120 -20.86 -5.15 1.39
C GLU A 120 -21.30 -5.94 0.15
N ALA A 121 -20.65 -5.75 -0.99
CA ALA A 121 -20.93 -6.55 -2.20
C ALA A 121 -20.49 -8.02 -2.04
N GLY A 122 -19.39 -8.28 -1.32
CA GLY A 122 -18.98 -9.64 -0.96
C GLY A 122 -19.95 -10.34 -0.03
N MET A 123 -20.45 -9.63 0.99
CA MET A 123 -21.47 -10.13 1.92
C MET A 123 -22.77 -10.46 1.21
N LEU A 124 -23.21 -9.61 0.27
CA LEU A 124 -24.37 -9.84 -0.58
C LEU A 124 -24.21 -11.12 -1.41
N ALA A 125 -23.06 -11.31 -2.05
CA ALA A 125 -22.77 -12.52 -2.82
C ALA A 125 -22.85 -13.79 -1.95
N LYS A 126 -22.36 -13.76 -0.74
CA LYS A 126 -22.47 -14.88 0.20
C LYS A 126 -23.90 -15.13 0.66
N LYS A 127 -24.60 -14.07 1.07
CA LYS A 127 -25.94 -14.17 1.68
C LYS A 127 -27.00 -14.60 0.68
N GLU A 128 -27.06 -13.95 -0.48
CA GLU A 128 -28.13 -14.15 -1.45
C GLU A 128 -27.83 -15.29 -2.46
N TYR A 129 -26.56 -15.48 -2.81
CA TYR A 129 -26.15 -16.46 -3.82
C TYR A 129 -25.38 -17.65 -3.25
N HIS A 130 -25.15 -17.66 -1.94
CA HIS A 130 -24.41 -18.72 -1.25
C HIS A 130 -23.01 -18.97 -1.83
N ILE A 131 -22.34 -17.94 -2.36
CA ILE A 131 -20.97 -18.04 -2.87
C ILE A 131 -20.01 -17.83 -1.70
N PRO A 132 -18.95 -18.67 -1.55
CA PRO A 132 -17.94 -18.48 -0.53
C PRO A 132 -17.27 -17.11 -0.63
N LEU A 133 -17.10 -16.44 0.51
CA LEU A 133 -16.50 -15.11 0.61
C LEU A 133 -15.15 -15.19 1.27
N ILE A 134 -14.13 -14.63 0.59
CA ILE A 134 -12.82 -14.33 1.15
C ILE A 134 -12.68 -12.82 1.29
N ALA A 135 -12.46 -12.34 2.51
CA ALA A 135 -12.15 -10.95 2.78
C ALA A 135 -10.64 -10.76 2.80
N HIS A 136 -10.10 -9.88 1.96
CA HIS A 136 -8.68 -9.53 1.95
C HIS A 136 -8.49 -8.16 2.57
N VAL A 137 -7.69 -8.09 3.61
CA VAL A 137 -7.38 -6.87 4.36
C VAL A 137 -6.01 -6.37 3.93
N HIS A 138 -6.00 -5.29 3.15
CA HIS A 138 -4.78 -4.56 2.79
C HIS A 138 -4.46 -3.47 3.82
N ALA A 139 -5.49 -2.88 4.43
CA ALA A 139 -5.39 -1.99 5.58
C ALA A 139 -6.73 -1.95 6.32
N THR A 140 -6.67 -1.82 7.64
CA THR A 140 -7.86 -1.56 8.48
C THR A 140 -8.05 -0.07 8.69
N GLU A 141 -9.22 0.33 9.20
CA GLU A 141 -9.46 1.71 9.60
C GLU A 141 -8.53 2.16 10.74
N TYR A 142 -8.12 1.24 11.63
CA TYR A 142 -7.10 1.53 12.64
C TYR A 142 -5.77 1.94 12.01
N ASP A 143 -5.34 1.26 10.92
CA ASP A 143 -4.11 1.62 10.21
C ASP A 143 -4.23 3.02 9.60
N ARG A 144 -5.34 3.30 8.92
CA ARG A 144 -5.60 4.60 8.25
C ARG A 144 -5.68 5.76 9.22
N ALA A 145 -6.26 5.52 10.39
CA ALA A 145 -6.40 6.50 11.46
C ALA A 145 -5.13 6.64 12.35
N GLY A 146 -3.99 6.05 11.97
CA GLY A 146 -2.77 6.09 12.76
C GLY A 146 -2.93 5.43 14.13
N MET A 147 -3.66 4.31 14.20
CA MET A 147 -4.01 3.54 15.40
C MET A 147 -4.99 4.25 16.37
N HIS A 148 -5.59 5.37 15.95
CA HIS A 148 -6.74 5.97 16.63
C HIS A 148 -8.05 5.26 16.25
N THR A 149 -9.17 5.71 16.86
CA THR A 149 -10.48 5.06 16.68
C THR A 149 -11.05 5.15 15.26
N GLY A 150 -10.60 6.09 14.43
CA GLY A 150 -11.07 6.21 13.04
C GLY A 150 -12.59 6.46 12.89
N ASN A 151 -13.13 6.09 11.73
CA ASN A 151 -14.53 6.28 11.38
C ASN A 151 -15.41 5.09 11.85
N PRO A 152 -16.42 5.30 12.72
CA PRO A 152 -17.23 4.19 13.27
C PRO A 152 -17.97 3.38 12.20
N LEU A 153 -18.48 4.02 11.13
CA LEU A 153 -19.19 3.32 10.07
C LEU A 153 -18.24 2.40 9.26
N ILE A 154 -16.99 2.84 9.05
CA ILE A 154 -16.02 1.99 8.38
C ILE A 154 -15.67 0.79 9.26
N HIS A 155 -15.50 0.98 10.55
CA HIS A 155 -15.29 -0.12 11.51
C HIS A 155 -16.45 -1.13 11.48
N GLU A 156 -17.70 -0.65 11.40
CA GLU A 156 -18.86 -1.52 11.32
C GLU A 156 -18.82 -2.37 10.04
N ILE A 157 -18.58 -1.75 8.89
CA ILE A 157 -18.47 -2.45 7.59
C ILE A 157 -17.31 -3.47 7.61
N GLU A 158 -16.15 -3.08 8.14
CA GLU A 158 -15.02 -3.99 8.29
C GLU A 158 -15.36 -5.16 9.21
N HIS A 159 -15.94 -4.89 10.38
CA HIS A 159 -16.30 -5.93 11.32
C HIS A 159 -17.31 -6.92 10.72
N GLU A 160 -18.39 -6.42 10.11
CA GLU A 160 -19.40 -7.27 9.48
C GLU A 160 -18.82 -8.11 8.33
N GLY A 161 -18.02 -7.48 7.45
CA GLY A 161 -17.37 -8.16 6.34
C GLY A 161 -16.43 -9.27 6.80
N LEU A 162 -15.62 -9.01 7.83
CA LEU A 162 -14.71 -9.97 8.41
C LEU A 162 -15.43 -11.10 9.16
N MET A 163 -16.51 -10.78 9.89
CA MET A 163 -17.34 -11.78 10.55
C MET A 163 -18.02 -12.70 9.54
N MET A 164 -18.57 -12.16 8.46
CA MET A 164 -19.27 -12.95 7.43
C MET A 164 -18.34 -13.72 6.49
N ALA A 165 -17.10 -13.28 6.26
CA ALA A 165 -16.18 -14.00 5.40
C ALA A 165 -15.99 -15.47 5.85
N ASP A 166 -15.77 -16.39 4.94
CA ASP A 166 -15.42 -17.80 5.26
C ASP A 166 -13.98 -17.92 5.70
N GLU A 167 -13.09 -17.24 4.98
CA GLU A 167 -11.67 -17.10 5.31
C GLU A 167 -11.25 -15.63 5.12
N ILE A 168 -10.25 -15.22 5.87
CA ILE A 168 -9.68 -13.87 5.79
C ILE A 168 -8.23 -13.99 5.35
N ILE A 169 -7.80 -13.10 4.46
CA ILE A 169 -6.41 -12.90 4.08
C ILE A 169 -5.94 -11.58 4.69
N ALA A 170 -4.88 -11.62 5.49
CA ALA A 170 -4.19 -10.47 6.01
C ALA A 170 -2.81 -10.34 5.33
N VAL A 171 -2.38 -9.12 5.01
CA VAL A 171 -1.11 -8.88 4.30
C VAL A 171 0.14 -9.03 5.19
N SER A 172 -0.04 -9.19 6.51
CA SER A 172 1.04 -9.39 7.48
C SER A 172 0.53 -10.04 8.78
N GLU A 173 1.43 -10.55 9.61
CA GLU A 173 1.09 -10.99 10.98
C GLU A 173 0.64 -9.80 11.85
N SER A 174 1.20 -8.61 11.61
CA SER A 174 0.76 -7.39 12.28
C SER A 174 -0.70 -7.09 11.95
N THR A 175 -1.09 -7.10 10.67
CA THR A 175 -2.50 -6.92 10.25
C THR A 175 -3.40 -8.02 10.83
N LYS A 176 -2.94 -9.29 10.81
CA LYS A 176 -3.67 -10.40 11.44
C LYS A 176 -3.95 -10.15 12.92
N ARG A 177 -2.96 -9.61 13.65
CA ARG A 177 -3.09 -9.27 15.07
C ARG A 177 -4.11 -8.17 15.28
N ILE A 178 -4.08 -7.10 14.48
CA ILE A 178 -5.08 -6.02 14.53
C ILE A 178 -6.48 -6.57 14.28
N ILE A 179 -6.66 -7.42 13.27
CA ILE A 179 -7.96 -8.06 12.98
C ILE A 179 -8.44 -8.88 14.19
N HIS A 180 -7.56 -9.64 14.79
CA HIS A 180 -7.92 -10.45 15.96
C HIS A 180 -8.26 -9.59 17.18
N GLU A 181 -7.39 -8.65 17.54
CA GLU A 181 -7.50 -7.89 18.78
C GLU A 181 -8.59 -6.79 18.72
N LYS A 182 -8.74 -6.15 17.55
CA LYS A 182 -9.65 -4.99 17.41
C LYS A 182 -11.03 -5.37 16.87
N TYR A 183 -11.10 -6.38 15.99
CA TYR A 183 -12.35 -6.85 15.42
C TYR A 183 -12.84 -8.18 16.04
N HIS A 184 -12.09 -8.75 17.00
CA HIS A 184 -12.43 -9.98 17.73
C HIS A 184 -12.62 -11.20 16.82
N ILE A 185 -11.93 -11.24 15.68
CA ILE A 185 -12.01 -12.36 14.74
C ILE A 185 -11.08 -13.51 15.21
N PRO A 186 -11.55 -14.77 15.19
CA PRO A 186 -10.71 -15.91 15.57
C PRO A 186 -9.47 -16.04 14.68
N LEU A 187 -8.30 -16.28 15.29
CA LEU A 187 -7.03 -16.45 14.58
C LEU A 187 -7.06 -17.57 13.53
N SER A 188 -7.85 -18.63 13.76
CA SER A 188 -8.01 -19.77 12.85
C SER A 188 -8.64 -19.40 11.50
N LYS A 189 -9.35 -18.27 11.44
CA LYS A 189 -10.01 -17.75 10.25
C LYS A 189 -9.08 -16.85 9.43
N ILE A 190 -7.95 -16.40 9.98
CA ILE A 190 -7.08 -15.39 9.41
C ILE A 190 -5.80 -16.02 8.88
N ASN A 191 -5.58 -15.92 7.59
CA ASN A 191 -4.42 -16.43 6.87
C ASN A 191 -3.52 -15.27 6.46
N VAL A 192 -2.22 -15.36 6.74
CA VAL A 192 -1.27 -14.33 6.30
C VAL A 192 -0.75 -14.65 4.91
N VAL A 193 -0.87 -13.67 4.01
CA VAL A 193 -0.33 -13.74 2.65
C VAL A 193 0.35 -12.42 2.35
N TYR A 194 1.67 -12.40 2.43
CA TYR A 194 2.48 -11.20 2.16
C TYR A 194 2.39 -10.77 0.71
N ASN A 195 2.45 -9.46 0.45
CA ASN A 195 2.58 -8.92 -0.89
C ASN A 195 4.01 -9.13 -1.45
N SER A 196 4.21 -8.83 -2.72
CA SER A 196 5.50 -8.89 -3.40
C SER A 196 5.73 -7.64 -4.25
N LEU A 197 6.92 -7.51 -4.82
CA LEU A 197 7.22 -6.46 -5.79
C LEU A 197 6.53 -6.75 -7.14
N ASP A 198 6.20 -5.70 -7.90
CA ASP A 198 5.68 -5.82 -9.27
C ASP A 198 6.73 -6.50 -10.17
N GLU A 199 6.34 -7.57 -10.86
CA GLU A 199 7.22 -8.30 -11.78
C GLU A 199 7.66 -7.48 -12.98
N ASN A 200 6.84 -6.51 -13.42
CA ASN A 200 7.22 -5.58 -14.48
C ASN A 200 8.26 -4.57 -13.97
N TYR A 201 8.32 -4.35 -12.66
CA TYR A 201 9.34 -3.52 -12.03
C TYR A 201 10.74 -4.11 -12.24
N GLU A 202 10.86 -5.43 -12.14
CA GLU A 202 12.13 -6.14 -12.34
C GLU A 202 12.55 -6.26 -13.81
N LYS A 203 11.58 -6.28 -14.74
CA LYS A 203 11.81 -6.50 -16.17
C LYS A 203 12.14 -5.25 -16.96
N ASP A 204 11.92 -4.07 -16.38
CA ASP A 204 12.21 -2.81 -17.03
C ASP A 204 13.74 -2.58 -17.09
N ASP A 205 14.27 -2.40 -18.30
CA ASP A 205 15.64 -1.94 -18.52
C ASP A 205 15.73 -0.45 -18.16
N TYR A 206 15.79 -0.21 -16.83
CA TYR A 206 15.72 1.12 -16.27
C TYR A 206 17.11 1.73 -16.10
N HIS A 207 17.31 2.87 -16.77
CA HIS A 207 18.49 3.68 -16.60
C HIS A 207 18.18 4.96 -15.83
N PHE A 208 18.90 5.20 -14.75
CA PHE A 208 18.78 6.41 -13.95
C PHE A 208 18.98 7.68 -14.80
N ASN A 209 17.99 8.57 -14.78
CA ASN A 209 18.07 9.85 -15.50
C ASN A 209 18.68 10.93 -14.62
N LYS A 210 19.99 11.10 -14.72
CA LYS A 210 20.76 12.10 -13.93
C LYS A 210 20.28 13.54 -14.09
N ASN A 211 19.61 13.86 -15.20
CA ASN A 211 19.15 15.23 -15.46
C ASN A 211 17.98 15.65 -14.58
N ILE A 212 17.12 14.72 -14.19
CA ILE A 212 15.94 15.00 -13.34
C ILE A 212 16.37 15.40 -11.92
N TYR A 213 17.42 14.75 -11.41
CA TYR A 213 17.94 14.99 -10.05
C TYR A 213 19.40 15.41 -10.05
N GLY A 214 19.80 16.22 -11.04
CA GLY A 214 21.17 16.69 -11.18
C GLY A 214 21.71 17.40 -9.93
N TYR A 215 20.85 18.08 -9.20
CA TYR A 215 21.23 18.69 -7.92
C TYR A 215 21.62 17.64 -6.88
N LEU A 216 20.81 16.58 -6.68
CA LEU A 216 21.13 15.50 -5.74
C LEU A 216 22.40 14.75 -6.15
N THR A 217 22.59 14.51 -7.45
CA THR A 217 23.82 13.91 -7.98
C THR A 217 25.05 14.78 -7.63
N SER A 218 24.92 16.10 -7.78
CA SER A 218 26.02 17.02 -7.45
C SER A 218 26.33 17.06 -5.95
N LEU A 219 25.32 16.89 -5.10
CA LEU A 219 25.51 16.78 -3.65
C LEU A 219 26.25 15.49 -3.28
N LYS A 220 25.88 14.35 -3.87
CA LYS A 220 26.57 13.06 -3.65
C LYS A 220 28.05 13.14 -4.03
N GLN A 221 28.38 13.82 -5.15
CA GLN A 221 29.78 14.06 -5.55
C GLN A 221 30.56 14.90 -4.53
N LYS A 222 29.87 15.71 -3.71
CA LYS A 222 30.47 16.51 -2.63
C LYS A 222 30.44 15.79 -1.27
N GLY A 223 30.14 14.49 -1.27
CA GLY A 223 30.12 13.65 -0.07
C GLY A 223 28.86 13.79 0.79
N TRP A 224 27.74 14.23 0.20
CA TRP A 224 26.44 14.19 0.86
C TRP A 224 25.81 12.80 0.74
N SER A 225 25.06 12.41 1.76
CA SER A 225 24.21 11.23 1.72
C SER A 225 22.74 11.63 1.50
N VAL A 226 22.02 10.85 0.70
CA VAL A 226 20.63 11.07 0.37
C VAL A 226 19.77 10.03 1.09
N ILE A 227 18.83 10.52 1.89
CA ILE A 227 17.85 9.72 2.63
C ILE A 227 16.47 9.98 2.04
N SER A 228 15.76 8.96 1.61
CA SER A 228 14.44 9.12 1.02
C SER A 228 13.32 8.47 1.83
N THR A 229 12.14 9.04 1.69
CA THR A 229 10.86 8.41 2.03
C THR A 229 9.87 8.63 0.90
N VAL A 230 9.05 7.63 0.59
CA VAL A 230 8.09 7.67 -0.51
C VAL A 230 6.71 7.27 0.01
N GLY A 231 5.71 8.11 -0.21
CA GLY A 231 4.35 7.79 0.19
C GLY A 231 3.42 8.99 0.22
N ARG A 232 2.19 8.77 0.67
CA ARG A 232 1.23 9.85 0.91
C ARG A 232 1.58 10.57 2.21
N PHE A 233 1.38 11.88 2.24
CA PHE A 233 1.66 12.67 3.45
C PHE A 233 0.40 12.70 4.34
N THR A 234 0.22 11.63 5.09
CA THR A 234 -0.88 11.41 6.02
C THR A 234 -0.33 11.03 7.40
N ILE A 235 -1.14 11.19 8.44
CA ILE A 235 -0.79 10.83 9.82
C ILE A 235 -0.26 9.40 9.93
N GLN A 236 -0.84 8.46 9.19
CA GLN A 236 -0.41 7.06 9.14
C GLN A 236 1.09 6.90 8.83
N LYS A 237 1.64 7.77 7.98
CA LYS A 237 3.03 7.68 7.51
C LYS A 237 4.06 8.23 8.51
N GLY A 238 3.63 8.90 9.58
CA GLY A 238 4.49 9.33 10.67
C GLY A 238 5.64 10.27 10.25
N LEU A 239 5.44 11.05 9.18
CA LEU A 239 6.48 11.89 8.58
C LEU A 239 6.95 13.01 9.51
N THR A 240 6.11 13.43 10.44
CA THR A 240 6.48 14.38 11.51
C THR A 240 7.60 13.81 12.40
N ASN A 241 7.54 12.52 12.75
CA ASN A 241 8.60 11.88 13.54
C ASN A 241 9.91 11.78 12.75
N LEU A 242 9.83 11.43 11.45
CA LEU A 242 10.99 11.44 10.56
C LEU A 242 11.61 12.84 10.45
N MET A 243 10.80 13.90 10.36
CA MET A 243 11.31 15.28 10.29
C MET A 243 12.09 15.68 11.56
N HIS A 244 11.59 15.30 12.74
CA HIS A 244 12.32 15.52 13.99
C HIS A 244 13.63 14.71 14.06
N ALA A 245 13.61 13.45 13.64
CA ALA A 245 14.82 12.62 13.55
C ALA A 245 15.83 13.19 12.54
N ALA A 246 15.34 13.72 11.41
CA ALA A 246 16.17 14.41 10.43
C ALA A 246 16.89 15.62 11.04
N ALA A 247 16.21 16.43 11.85
CA ALA A 247 16.82 17.56 12.53
C ALA A 247 17.92 17.11 13.50
N LEU A 248 17.70 16.04 14.25
CA LEU A 248 18.72 15.46 15.15
C LEU A 248 19.93 14.94 14.36
N ALA A 249 19.70 14.24 13.25
CA ALA A 249 20.78 13.72 12.41
C ALA A 249 21.57 14.85 11.75
N VAL A 250 20.90 15.87 11.19
CA VAL A 250 21.53 17.03 10.54
C VAL A 250 22.37 17.85 11.53
N SER A 251 21.96 17.96 12.78
CA SER A 251 22.74 18.65 13.81
C SER A 251 24.09 18.00 14.07
N LYS A 252 24.20 16.67 13.90
CA LYS A 252 25.46 15.90 14.03
C LYS A 252 26.22 15.80 12.72
N ASN A 253 25.51 15.68 11.59
CA ASN A 253 26.11 15.63 10.25
C ASN A 253 25.34 16.54 9.26
N PRO A 254 25.85 17.73 8.93
CA PRO A 254 25.15 18.67 8.04
C PRO A 254 25.12 18.24 6.56
N LYS A 255 25.83 17.17 6.16
CA LYS A 255 25.88 16.66 4.79
C LYS A 255 24.82 15.57 4.53
N LEU A 256 23.64 15.71 5.15
CA LEU A 256 22.50 14.85 4.90
C LEU A 256 21.44 15.60 4.10
N MET A 257 20.85 14.94 3.09
CA MET A 257 19.74 15.45 2.30
C MET A 257 18.55 14.50 2.42
N PHE A 258 17.47 14.99 2.96
CA PHE A 258 16.20 14.23 3.09
C PHE A 258 15.27 14.55 1.95
N VAL A 259 14.78 13.52 1.25
CA VAL A 259 13.87 13.63 0.12
C VAL A 259 12.52 13.03 0.50
N PHE A 260 11.53 13.89 0.68
CA PHE A 260 10.14 13.52 0.92
C PHE A 260 9.41 13.46 -0.42
N ALA A 261 9.22 12.24 -0.94
CA ALA A 261 8.62 11.99 -2.24
C ALA A 261 7.15 11.61 -2.10
N GLY A 262 6.27 12.52 -2.47
CA GLY A 262 4.84 12.35 -2.35
C GLY A 262 4.09 13.64 -2.07
N ASP A 263 2.79 13.50 -1.79
CA ASP A 263 1.91 14.61 -1.44
C ASP A 263 0.82 14.13 -0.48
N GLY A 264 0.10 15.04 0.15
CA GLY A 264 -0.99 14.76 1.05
C GLY A 264 -1.32 15.91 2.00
N GLU A 265 -2.24 15.66 2.90
CA GLU A 265 -2.80 16.66 3.82
C GLU A 265 -1.75 17.28 4.76
N GLU A 266 -0.74 16.50 5.19
CA GLU A 266 0.32 16.99 6.09
C GLU A 266 1.41 17.83 5.39
N ARG A 267 1.38 17.98 4.05
CA ARG A 267 2.47 18.63 3.30
C ARG A 267 2.84 20.02 3.83
N ASN A 268 1.84 20.86 4.04
CA ASN A 268 2.09 22.26 4.47
C ASN A 268 2.66 22.32 5.90
N GLU A 269 2.19 21.44 6.77
CA GLU A 269 2.69 21.32 8.14
C GLU A 269 4.12 20.80 8.16
N LEU A 270 4.47 19.84 7.32
CA LEU A 270 5.83 19.32 7.19
C LEU A 270 6.80 20.37 6.66
N ILE A 271 6.38 21.20 5.68
CA ILE A 271 7.21 22.30 5.17
C ILE A 271 7.48 23.33 6.28
N LYS A 272 6.44 23.71 7.04
CA LYS A 272 6.57 24.61 8.19
C LYS A 272 7.49 24.00 9.25
N LEU A 273 7.30 22.74 9.59
CA LEU A 273 8.12 22.04 10.59
C LEU A 273 9.60 22.00 10.20
N ALA A 274 9.93 21.78 8.92
CA ALA A 274 11.31 21.83 8.45
C ALA A 274 11.95 23.22 8.63
N ALA A 275 11.16 24.29 8.47
CA ALA A 275 11.62 25.66 8.74
C ALA A 275 11.80 25.92 10.24
N ASP A 276 10.83 25.53 11.06
CA ASP A 276 10.86 25.71 12.53
C ASP A 276 12.05 24.95 13.16
N LEU A 277 12.39 23.78 12.60
CA LEU A 277 13.56 22.99 13.03
C LEU A 277 14.90 23.47 12.43
N GLY A 278 14.89 24.46 11.55
CA GLY A 278 16.09 25.05 10.94
C GLY A 278 16.78 24.16 9.91
N ILE A 279 16.12 23.13 9.36
CA ILE A 279 16.70 22.17 8.42
C ILE A 279 16.18 22.32 6.97
N SER A 280 15.55 23.43 6.61
CA SER A 280 15.01 23.65 5.26
C SER A 280 16.02 23.43 4.13
N LYS A 281 17.31 23.63 4.38
CA LYS A 281 18.40 23.39 3.40
C LYS A 281 18.68 21.90 3.18
N ASN A 282 18.23 21.06 4.09
CA ASN A 282 18.50 19.63 4.12
C ASN A 282 17.24 18.79 3.72
N VAL A 283 16.16 19.45 3.31
CA VAL A 283 14.89 18.79 2.98
C VAL A 283 14.41 19.19 1.59
N ILE A 284 14.00 18.19 0.81
CA ILE A 284 13.36 18.39 -0.49
C ILE A 284 11.99 17.71 -0.48
N PHE A 285 10.96 18.45 -0.88
CA PHE A 285 9.63 17.92 -1.15
C PHE A 285 9.42 17.84 -2.66
N THR A 286 9.23 16.63 -3.21
CA THR A 286 9.08 16.45 -4.67
C THR A 286 7.68 16.76 -5.16
N GLY A 287 6.68 16.78 -4.26
CA GLY A 287 5.28 16.68 -4.63
C GLY A 287 4.95 15.28 -5.15
N PHE A 288 3.76 15.12 -5.68
CA PHE A 288 3.29 13.84 -6.22
C PHE A 288 4.05 13.46 -7.49
N ILE A 289 4.70 12.28 -7.47
CA ILE A 289 5.48 11.73 -8.58
C ILE A 289 5.07 10.28 -8.87
N ARG A 290 5.25 9.82 -10.11
CA ARG A 290 4.89 8.46 -10.57
C ARG A 290 5.93 7.87 -11.52
N GLY A 291 5.90 6.54 -11.67
CA GLY A 291 6.67 5.80 -12.66
C GLY A 291 8.17 6.06 -12.55
N LYS A 292 8.81 6.44 -13.65
CA LYS A 292 10.28 6.67 -13.70
C LYS A 292 10.78 7.66 -12.66
N LYS A 293 9.99 8.69 -12.31
CA LYS A 293 10.40 9.70 -11.31
C LYS A 293 10.52 9.13 -9.89
N ILE A 294 9.66 8.17 -9.52
CA ILE A 294 9.81 7.46 -8.23
C ILE A 294 11.06 6.60 -8.24
N ARG A 295 11.31 5.88 -9.33
CA ARG A 295 12.51 5.04 -9.48
C ARG A 295 13.80 5.85 -9.41
N ASP A 296 13.79 7.09 -9.96
CA ASP A 296 14.92 8.01 -9.84
C ASP A 296 15.22 8.35 -8.38
N ILE A 297 14.19 8.50 -7.51
CA ILE A 297 14.40 8.75 -6.09
C ILE A 297 15.10 7.57 -5.43
N TYR A 298 14.60 6.36 -5.60
CA TYR A 298 15.26 5.17 -5.05
C TYR A 298 16.69 5.03 -5.59
N SER A 299 16.90 5.19 -6.90
CA SER A 299 18.23 5.04 -7.50
C SER A 299 19.28 6.05 -7.02
N ILE A 300 18.87 7.22 -6.54
CA ILE A 300 19.79 8.24 -6.02
C ILE A 300 19.98 8.14 -4.51
N SER A 301 19.08 7.46 -3.81
CA SER A 301 19.10 7.32 -2.36
C SER A 301 20.25 6.42 -1.89
N ASP A 302 20.73 6.65 -0.69
CA ASP A 302 21.64 5.77 0.04
C ASP A 302 20.86 4.96 1.08
N ILE A 303 19.81 5.58 1.63
CA ILE A 303 18.97 5.04 2.68
C ILE A 303 17.51 5.35 2.35
N PHE A 304 16.66 4.36 2.45
CA PHE A 304 15.21 4.53 2.45
C PHE A 304 14.67 4.39 3.88
N VAL A 305 13.86 5.33 4.31
CA VAL A 305 13.22 5.31 5.64
C VAL A 305 11.71 5.15 5.48
N MET A 306 11.16 4.13 6.11
CA MET A 306 9.73 3.97 6.34
C MET A 306 9.39 4.33 7.77
N SER A 307 8.69 5.46 7.95
CA SER A 307 8.41 6.05 9.27
C SER A 307 6.97 5.83 9.75
N SER A 308 6.23 4.95 9.09
CA SER A 308 4.81 4.75 9.32
C SER A 308 4.49 4.38 10.77
N ILE A 309 3.45 4.99 11.34
CA ILE A 309 2.87 4.64 12.64
C ILE A 309 2.24 3.25 12.58
N SER A 310 1.59 2.96 11.46
CA SER A 310 1.10 1.64 11.11
C SER A 310 1.24 1.44 9.60
N GLU A 311 1.95 0.39 9.20
CA GLU A 311 2.11 0.01 7.80
C GLU A 311 1.70 -1.44 7.62
N PRO A 312 0.54 -1.72 7.06
CA PRO A 312 0.05 -3.09 6.91
C PRO A 312 1.04 -4.01 6.20
N PHE A 313 1.70 -3.50 5.15
CA PHE A 313 2.79 -4.23 4.50
C PHE A 313 3.99 -3.32 4.18
N GLY A 314 3.92 -2.45 3.16
CA GLY A 314 5.01 -1.53 2.81
C GLY A 314 5.72 -1.87 1.50
N LEU A 315 4.99 -1.85 0.38
CA LEU A 315 5.55 -2.12 -0.97
C LEU A 315 6.70 -1.17 -1.33
N THR A 316 6.65 0.09 -0.89
CA THR A 316 7.70 1.09 -1.16
C THR A 316 9.07 0.69 -0.58
N ALA A 317 9.10 -0.09 0.51
CA ALA A 317 10.34 -0.64 1.04
C ALA A 317 10.92 -1.74 0.14
N LEU A 318 10.07 -2.57 -0.48
CA LEU A 318 10.53 -3.55 -1.48
C LEU A 318 11.05 -2.87 -2.75
N GLU A 319 10.41 -1.78 -3.17
CA GLU A 319 10.87 -0.96 -4.31
C GLU A 319 12.25 -0.36 -4.02
N ALA A 320 12.45 0.20 -2.82
CA ALA A 320 13.75 0.73 -2.38
C ALA A 320 14.82 -0.39 -2.30
N ALA A 321 14.47 -1.56 -1.76
CA ALA A 321 15.34 -2.73 -1.72
C ALA A 321 15.81 -3.18 -3.11
N HIS A 322 14.89 -3.17 -4.09
CA HIS A 322 15.22 -3.48 -5.50
C HIS A 322 16.28 -2.53 -6.06
N HIS A 323 16.22 -1.25 -5.71
CA HIS A 323 17.19 -0.24 -6.16
C HIS A 323 18.49 -0.24 -5.36
N GLY A 324 18.60 -1.05 -4.32
CA GLY A 324 19.80 -1.22 -3.54
C GLY A 324 19.96 -0.21 -2.40
N ASP A 325 18.87 0.35 -1.91
CA ASP A 325 18.87 1.21 -0.72
C ASP A 325 19.13 0.38 0.55
N ALA A 326 19.85 0.95 1.50
CA ALA A 326 19.79 0.46 2.87
C ALA A 326 18.44 0.84 3.49
N LEU A 327 17.79 -0.08 4.18
CA LEU A 327 16.45 0.14 4.72
C LEU A 327 16.47 0.41 6.22
N ILE A 328 15.71 1.42 6.65
CA ILE A 328 15.33 1.65 8.04
C ILE A 328 13.80 1.62 8.11
N LEU A 329 13.24 0.69 8.87
CA LEU A 329 11.81 0.40 8.91
C LEU A 329 11.26 0.55 10.33
N THR A 330 10.04 1.05 10.48
CA THR A 330 9.37 0.93 11.76
C THR A 330 9.03 -0.54 12.04
N ARG A 331 9.09 -0.97 13.32
CA ARG A 331 8.64 -2.30 13.74
C ARG A 331 7.15 -2.52 13.51
N GLN A 332 6.40 -1.43 13.33
CA GLN A 332 4.98 -1.40 13.05
C GLN A 332 4.66 -1.56 11.54
N SER A 333 5.63 -2.02 10.73
CA SER A 333 5.45 -2.28 9.30
C SER A 333 5.53 -3.76 8.98
N GLY A 334 4.56 -4.27 8.20
CA GLY A 334 4.48 -5.68 7.83
C GLY A 334 5.66 -6.16 6.97
N VAL A 335 6.32 -5.27 6.23
CA VAL A 335 7.51 -5.62 5.43
C VAL A 335 8.70 -6.04 6.31
N SER A 336 8.77 -5.56 7.56
CA SER A 336 9.80 -5.97 8.52
C SER A 336 9.70 -7.46 8.90
N GLU A 337 8.56 -8.10 8.63
CA GLU A 337 8.36 -9.54 8.85
C GLU A 337 9.03 -10.41 7.77
N VAL A 338 9.39 -9.82 6.63
CA VAL A 338 9.98 -10.53 5.47
C VAL A 338 11.34 -9.98 5.07
N ILE A 339 11.68 -8.76 5.47
CA ILE A 339 13.00 -8.13 5.32
C ILE A 339 13.60 -7.95 6.72
N TRP A 340 14.44 -8.89 7.13
CA TRP A 340 15.01 -8.92 8.48
C TRP A 340 16.32 -8.17 8.63
N SER A 341 17.02 -7.94 7.52
CA SER A 341 18.30 -7.22 7.50
C SER A 341 18.14 -5.70 7.48
N ALA A 342 16.91 -5.18 7.45
CA ALA A 342 16.67 -3.77 7.66
C ALA A 342 16.94 -3.37 9.11
N MET A 343 17.48 -2.17 9.34
CA MET A 343 17.48 -1.60 10.69
C MET A 343 16.06 -1.26 11.12
N THR A 344 15.74 -1.44 12.40
CA THR A 344 14.36 -1.27 12.89
C THR A 344 14.29 -0.45 14.15
N TYR A 345 13.28 0.44 14.21
CA TYR A 345 13.00 1.30 15.34
C TYR A 345 11.49 1.39 15.61
N ASP A 346 11.12 1.89 16.77
CA ASP A 346 9.73 2.20 17.09
C ASP A 346 9.38 3.61 16.56
N PHE A 347 8.23 3.78 15.91
CA PHE A 347 7.89 5.03 15.18
C PHE A 347 8.00 6.32 16.00
N TRP A 348 7.92 6.23 17.34
CA TRP A 348 8.07 7.37 18.26
C TRP A 348 9.52 7.63 18.66
N ASP A 349 10.45 6.70 18.42
CA ASP A 349 11.86 6.79 18.86
C ASP A 349 12.70 7.54 17.81
N ARG A 350 12.59 8.87 17.87
CA ARG A 350 13.24 9.79 16.94
C ARG A 350 14.77 9.79 17.09
N GLU A 351 15.26 9.60 18.32
CA GLU A 351 16.69 9.56 18.62
C GLU A 351 17.32 8.32 18.00
N LYS A 352 16.71 7.15 18.19
CA LYS A 352 17.18 5.91 17.59
C LYS A 352 17.17 5.98 16.07
N LEU A 353 16.13 6.54 15.46
CA LEU A 353 16.10 6.73 14.00
C LEU A 353 17.26 7.61 13.53
N ALA A 354 17.54 8.72 14.22
CA ALA A 354 18.64 9.60 13.89
C ALA A 354 20.00 8.87 14.00
N ASP A 355 20.20 8.09 15.06
CA ASP A 355 21.43 7.34 15.29
C ASP A 355 21.61 6.21 14.25
N GLU A 356 20.53 5.52 13.85
CA GLU A 356 20.57 4.50 12.78
C GLU A 356 20.93 5.12 11.42
N ILE A 357 20.38 6.29 11.08
CA ILE A 357 20.75 7.03 9.87
C ILE A 357 22.25 7.36 9.87
N LEU A 358 22.76 7.92 10.97
CA LEU A 358 24.16 8.28 11.11
C LEU A 358 25.08 7.05 11.04
N ALA A 359 24.70 5.95 11.71
CA ALA A 359 25.48 4.72 11.69
C ALA A 359 25.67 4.15 10.27
N ILE A 360 24.61 4.18 9.44
CA ILE A 360 24.68 3.73 8.04
C ILE A 360 25.52 4.71 7.19
N VAL A 361 25.36 6.02 7.39
CA VAL A 361 26.09 7.05 6.64
C VAL A 361 27.58 7.01 6.93
N GLU A 362 27.94 6.88 8.21
CA GLU A 362 29.33 6.92 8.67
C GLU A 362 30.08 5.61 8.47
N ASN A 363 29.37 4.50 8.23
CA ASN A 363 29.96 3.19 8.03
C ASN A 363 29.59 2.58 6.65
N PRO A 364 30.38 2.82 5.60
CA PRO A 364 30.11 2.28 4.27
C PRO A 364 30.04 0.73 4.22
N ALA A 365 30.80 0.04 5.07
CA ALA A 365 30.79 -1.43 5.13
C ALA A 365 29.46 -1.95 5.70
N LEU A 366 28.94 -1.29 6.75
CA LEU A 366 27.61 -1.60 7.28
C LEU A 366 26.53 -1.36 6.22
N ARG A 367 26.57 -0.21 5.55
CA ARG A 367 25.64 0.12 4.48
C ARG A 367 25.63 -0.95 3.40
N GLN A 368 26.81 -1.34 2.89
CA GLN A 368 26.91 -2.36 1.85
C GLN A 368 26.36 -3.71 2.31
N SER A 369 26.68 -4.12 3.53
CA SER A 369 26.14 -5.37 4.10
C SER A 369 24.63 -5.37 4.21
N LEU A 370 24.03 -4.26 4.66
CA LEU A 370 22.56 -4.12 4.73
C LEU A 370 21.93 -4.21 3.33
N GLN A 371 22.49 -3.50 2.35
CA GLN A 371 22.01 -3.49 0.96
C GLN A 371 22.06 -4.89 0.33
N ASP A 372 23.15 -5.61 0.50
CA ASP A 372 23.32 -6.96 -0.08
C ASP A 372 22.35 -7.96 0.55
N ASN A 373 22.21 -7.97 1.89
CA ASN A 373 21.32 -8.86 2.60
C ASN A 373 19.85 -8.57 2.29
N VAL A 374 19.43 -7.30 2.27
CA VAL A 374 18.07 -6.89 1.90
C VAL A 374 17.73 -7.35 0.48
N ARG A 375 18.67 -7.25 -0.47
CA ARG A 375 18.49 -7.73 -1.84
C ARG A 375 18.27 -9.23 -1.90
N GLU A 376 19.02 -10.03 -1.13
CA GLU A 376 18.80 -11.48 -1.05
C GLU A 376 17.45 -11.85 -0.45
N GLU A 377 16.99 -11.10 0.53
CA GLU A 377 15.71 -11.37 1.22
C GLU A 377 14.52 -11.06 0.34
N TYR A 378 14.52 -9.92 -0.35
CA TYR A 378 13.39 -9.55 -1.18
C TYR A 378 13.21 -10.51 -2.37
N HIS A 379 14.27 -11.08 -2.95
CA HIS A 379 14.19 -12.09 -4.01
C HIS A 379 13.51 -13.40 -3.56
N LYS A 380 13.38 -13.65 -2.26
CA LYS A 380 12.66 -14.82 -1.73
C LYS A 380 11.13 -14.64 -1.77
N ILE A 381 10.65 -13.42 -1.97
CA ILE A 381 9.23 -13.06 -2.04
C ILE A 381 8.82 -13.04 -3.53
N SER A 382 7.68 -13.66 -3.87
CA SER A 382 7.18 -13.64 -5.26
C SER A 382 5.67 -13.75 -5.33
N TRP A 383 5.08 -13.13 -6.33
CA TRP A 383 3.63 -13.22 -6.58
C TRP A 383 3.17 -14.65 -6.88
N ASP A 384 4.01 -15.50 -7.45
CA ASP A 384 3.68 -16.92 -7.64
C ASP A 384 3.49 -17.66 -6.31
N LYS A 385 4.29 -17.34 -5.29
CA LYS A 385 4.10 -17.89 -3.93
C LYS A 385 2.82 -17.35 -3.30
N VAL A 386 2.52 -16.08 -3.52
CA VAL A 386 1.27 -15.43 -3.09
C VAL A 386 0.07 -16.14 -3.71
N ALA A 387 0.05 -16.29 -5.04
CA ALA A 387 -1.03 -16.96 -5.77
C ALA A 387 -1.25 -18.41 -5.28
N LYS A 388 -0.17 -19.18 -5.09
CA LYS A 388 -0.27 -20.55 -4.55
C LYS A 388 -0.90 -20.60 -3.17
N LYS A 389 -0.60 -19.63 -2.28
CA LYS A 389 -1.25 -19.53 -0.96
C LYS A 389 -2.73 -19.18 -1.11
N CYS A 390 -3.08 -18.18 -1.93
CA CYS A 390 -4.47 -17.81 -2.18
C CYS A 390 -5.29 -18.99 -2.73
N LEU A 391 -4.77 -19.72 -3.73
CA LEU A 391 -5.45 -20.88 -4.29
C LEU A 391 -5.67 -22.01 -3.26
N ARG A 392 -4.74 -22.23 -2.33
CA ARG A 392 -4.95 -23.17 -1.23
C ARG A 392 -6.11 -22.75 -0.32
N ILE A 393 -6.21 -21.46 -0.02
CA ILE A 393 -7.31 -20.89 0.77
C ILE A 393 -8.63 -21.05 0.00
N TYR A 394 -8.68 -20.69 -1.29
CA TYR A 394 -9.86 -20.86 -2.13
C TYR A 394 -10.33 -22.33 -2.15
N ASN A 395 -9.43 -23.27 -2.45
CA ASN A 395 -9.74 -24.68 -2.50
C ASN A 395 -10.25 -25.25 -1.15
N LYS A 396 -9.68 -24.77 -0.03
CA LYS A 396 -10.15 -25.12 1.31
C LYS A 396 -11.60 -24.63 1.50
N THR A 397 -11.86 -23.37 1.18
CA THR A 397 -13.17 -22.73 1.36
C THR A 397 -14.25 -23.38 0.49
N ILE A 398 -13.94 -23.65 -0.79
CA ILE A 398 -14.86 -24.32 -1.73
C ILE A 398 -15.21 -25.76 -1.27
N LYS A 399 -14.23 -26.49 -0.76
CA LYS A 399 -14.45 -27.87 -0.27
C LYS A 399 -15.34 -27.92 0.97
N HIS A 400 -15.13 -27.04 1.93
CA HIS A 400 -15.96 -26.98 3.15
C HIS A 400 -17.44 -26.69 2.88
N LYS A 401 -17.77 -26.14 1.72
CA LYS A 401 -19.15 -25.87 1.31
C LYS A 401 -19.85 -27.09 0.69
N LYS A 402 -19.11 -28.08 0.18
CA LYS A 402 -19.68 -29.27 -0.46
C LYS A 402 -20.13 -30.34 0.53
N TYR A 403 -19.94 -30.13 1.82
CA TYR A 403 -20.39 -30.95 2.94
C TYR A 403 -21.27 -30.14 3.89
#